data_31b141ce49914f8c7fcb1e34c3309820
#
_entry.id   31b141ce49914f8c7fcb1e34c3309820
#
_cell.length_a   1.000
_cell.length_b   1.000
_cell.length_c   1.000
_cell.angle_alpha   90.00
_cell.angle_beta   90.00
_cell.angle_gamma   90.00
#
_symmetry.space_group_name_H-M   'P 1'
#
loop_
_entity.id
_entity.type
_entity.pdbx_description
1 polymer ?
#
loop_
_entity_poly.entity_id
_entity_poly.type
_entity_poly.pdbx_seq_one_letter_code
_entity_poly.pdbx_strand_id
1 'polypeptide(L)'
;MNLHFITNVQLKNIIGKDLINNDNIAILELVKNAFDANAKRTDISFVNLKNNDDLSIEKYSSRTSRLIIRDNGVGMDINDIKNKWLNIAYSEKKKKSYQHNRMMAGAKGVGRFSCDRLGEFLNLYTKKEESSEFILLQLNWRQFEVDDEKKEIQDVVLEYEILSTTELEMRGIKPFKHGVVLEIIKLRSQWVYWEQPKWNTEKLVNLRTYLERLINPNQAFEKNDFGIYLNAPEFEEENKNAEEKAKFIGRIENSVFEKLNFKATSIECEVQDNGATTLTTLKDKGETIFWIKEKNEFSDFIKDAKCIIFYLNPYSKAFFTKQTGIRPVNYGSIYLLSLIHISEPTRRVV
;
A
#
# COMPACT_ATOMS: atom_id res chain seq x y z
N MET A 1 -19.28 29.57 31.44
CA MET A 1 -18.41 28.39 31.58
C MET A 1 -18.37 27.69 30.24
N ASN A 2 -17.20 27.49 29.67
CA ASN A 2 -17.05 26.73 28.41
C ASN A 2 -16.57 25.33 28.76
N LEU A 3 -17.16 24.30 28.13
CA LEU A 3 -16.74 22.91 28.24
C LEU A 3 -16.11 22.49 26.92
N HIS A 4 -15.07 21.68 26.96
CA HIS A 4 -14.34 21.14 25.80
C HIS A 4 -14.29 19.63 25.86
N PHE A 5 -14.20 18.97 24.70
CA PHE A 5 -13.90 17.55 24.65
C PHE A 5 -12.45 17.31 25.06
N ILE A 6 -12.22 16.28 25.86
CA ILE A 6 -10.89 15.80 26.29
C ILE A 6 -10.54 14.59 25.46
N THR A 7 -9.32 14.54 24.93
CA THR A 7 -8.86 13.46 24.05
C THR A 7 -7.92 12.51 24.80
N ASN A 8 -8.50 11.44 25.34
CA ASN A 8 -7.72 10.42 26.04
C ASN A 8 -6.72 9.73 25.10
N VAL A 9 -5.58 9.30 25.64
CA VAL A 9 -4.51 8.58 24.93
C VAL A 9 -5.01 7.30 24.24
N GLN A 10 -6.07 6.66 24.76
CA GLN A 10 -6.69 5.46 24.18
C GLN A 10 -7.41 5.71 22.87
N LEU A 11 -7.71 6.97 22.48
CA LEU A 11 -8.27 7.28 21.17
C LEU A 11 -7.41 6.70 20.03
N LYS A 12 -6.09 6.62 20.23
CA LYS A 12 -5.17 5.96 19.30
C LYS A 12 -5.56 4.51 19.02
N ASN A 13 -6.00 3.75 20.03
CA ASN A 13 -6.39 2.34 19.85
C ASN A 13 -7.62 2.23 18.94
N ILE A 14 -8.62 3.09 19.17
CA ILE A 14 -9.84 3.14 18.33
C ILE A 14 -9.47 3.48 16.88
N ILE A 15 -8.60 4.47 16.67
CA ILE A 15 -8.23 4.93 15.33
C ILE A 15 -7.25 3.96 14.64
N GLY A 16 -6.31 3.38 15.38
CA GLY A 16 -5.23 2.54 14.83
C GLY A 16 -5.61 1.06 14.76
N LYS A 17 -5.85 0.43 15.92
CA LYS A 17 -6.06 -1.02 16.00
C LYS A 17 -7.46 -1.45 15.55
N ASP A 18 -8.49 -0.68 15.89
CA ASP A 18 -9.88 -1.07 15.64
C ASP A 18 -10.34 -0.73 14.22
N LEU A 19 -9.95 0.42 13.69
CA LEU A 19 -10.28 0.80 12.31
C LEU A 19 -9.47 0.05 11.25
N ILE A 20 -8.25 -0.35 11.58
CA ILE A 20 -7.35 -1.09 10.68
C ILE A 20 -7.25 -2.53 11.19
N ASN A 21 -8.22 -3.34 10.83
CA ASN A 21 -8.38 -4.70 11.34
C ASN A 21 -7.52 -5.77 10.67
N ASN A 22 -6.71 -5.40 9.66
CA ASN A 22 -5.88 -6.33 8.88
C ASN A 22 -4.52 -5.70 8.55
N ASP A 23 -3.43 -6.45 8.75
CA ASP A 23 -2.06 -6.01 8.50
C ASP A 23 -1.79 -5.69 7.03
N ASN A 24 -2.41 -6.44 6.11
CA ASN A 24 -2.28 -6.16 4.68
C ASN A 24 -2.90 -4.79 4.34
N ILE A 25 -4.03 -4.43 4.99
CA ILE A 25 -4.64 -3.10 4.87
C ILE A 25 -3.71 -2.03 5.46
N ALA A 26 -3.07 -2.33 6.59
CA ALA A 26 -2.11 -1.41 7.21
C ALA A 26 -0.95 -1.09 6.25
N ILE A 27 -0.34 -2.12 5.68
CA ILE A 27 0.77 -1.95 4.71
C ILE A 27 0.27 -1.21 3.45
N LEU A 28 -0.93 -1.55 2.96
CA LEU A 28 -1.56 -0.86 1.85
C LEU A 28 -1.69 0.65 2.08
N GLU A 29 -2.19 1.06 3.24
CA GLU A 29 -2.35 2.48 3.56
C GLU A 29 -1.01 3.23 3.57
N LEU A 30 0.08 2.56 4.00
CA LEU A 30 1.42 3.13 3.93
C LEU A 30 1.92 3.25 2.48
N VAL A 31 1.64 2.27 1.63
CA VAL A 31 1.94 2.33 0.18
C VAL A 31 1.14 3.43 -0.50
N LYS A 32 -0.14 3.59 -0.16
CA LYS A 32 -0.96 4.71 -0.67
C LYS A 32 -0.40 6.08 -0.27
N ASN A 33 0.13 6.20 0.94
CA ASN A 33 0.78 7.44 1.37
C ASN A 33 2.02 7.76 0.54
N ALA A 34 2.83 6.75 0.18
CA ALA A 34 3.96 6.91 -0.72
C ALA A 34 3.51 7.36 -2.13
N PHE A 35 2.45 6.73 -2.66
CA PHE A 35 1.86 7.14 -3.93
C PHE A 35 1.37 8.60 -3.91
N ASP A 36 0.67 8.99 -2.85
CA ASP A 36 0.17 10.35 -2.65
C ASP A 36 1.30 11.38 -2.48
N ALA A 37 2.45 10.96 -1.96
CA ALA A 37 3.68 11.75 -1.88
C ALA A 37 4.44 11.84 -3.21
N ASN A 38 3.82 11.48 -4.34
CA ASN A 38 4.40 11.48 -5.67
C ASN A 38 5.60 10.54 -5.84
N ALA A 39 5.70 9.50 -5.03
CA ALA A 39 6.72 8.48 -5.22
C ALA A 39 6.55 7.77 -6.58
N LYS A 40 7.67 7.34 -7.14
CA LYS A 40 7.72 6.44 -8.31
C LYS A 40 8.07 5.02 -7.91
N ARG A 41 8.56 4.85 -6.69
CA ARG A 41 8.97 3.56 -6.16
C ARG A 41 8.71 3.47 -4.67
N THR A 42 8.19 2.32 -4.24
CA THR A 42 8.06 1.93 -2.84
C THR A 42 8.66 0.55 -2.64
N ASP A 43 9.63 0.45 -1.75
CA ASP A 43 10.24 -0.81 -1.34
C ASP A 43 9.70 -1.21 0.03
N ILE A 44 9.20 -2.44 0.13
CA ILE A 44 8.68 -3.07 1.35
C ILE A 44 9.65 -4.19 1.70
N SER A 45 10.36 -4.09 2.81
CA SER A 45 11.40 -5.04 3.20
C SER A 45 11.12 -5.61 4.59
N PHE A 46 11.05 -6.93 4.69
CA PHE A 46 10.97 -7.63 5.98
C PHE A 46 12.35 -8.15 6.36
N VAL A 47 12.77 -7.88 7.59
CA VAL A 47 14.10 -8.24 8.10
C VAL A 47 13.95 -8.85 9.49
N ASN A 48 14.75 -9.87 9.79
CA ASN A 48 14.80 -10.57 11.07
C ASN A 48 13.48 -11.27 11.46
N LEU A 49 12.70 -11.75 10.49
CA LEU A 49 11.48 -12.52 10.79
C LEU A 49 11.77 -13.89 11.40
N LYS A 50 12.95 -14.45 11.14
CA LYS A 50 13.40 -15.74 11.70
C LYS A 50 14.08 -15.59 13.07
N ASN A 51 14.04 -14.42 13.70
CA ASN A 51 14.76 -14.13 14.94
C ASN A 51 13.89 -14.30 16.18
N ASN A 52 14.38 -15.04 17.19
CA ASN A 52 13.67 -15.31 18.44
C ASN A 52 13.83 -14.22 19.52
N ASP A 53 14.67 -13.22 19.28
CA ASP A 53 15.02 -12.21 20.30
C ASP A 53 13.88 -11.23 20.63
N ASP A 54 12.78 -11.24 19.84
CA ASP A 54 11.66 -10.31 20.01
C ASP A 54 10.81 -10.55 21.26
N LEU A 55 10.84 -11.77 21.82
CA LEU A 55 9.92 -12.15 22.90
C LEU A 55 10.26 -11.54 24.26
N SER A 56 11.52 -11.18 24.50
CA SER A 56 12.03 -10.77 25.82
C SER A 56 12.59 -9.35 25.91
N ILE A 57 12.61 -8.59 24.81
CA ILE A 57 13.35 -7.33 24.73
C ILE A 57 12.43 -6.13 25.00
N GLU A 58 12.72 -5.36 26.04
CA GLU A 58 12.06 -4.07 26.31
C GLU A 58 12.51 -2.96 25.34
N LYS A 59 13.73 -3.11 24.80
CA LYS A 59 14.31 -2.20 23.79
C LYS A 59 14.66 -3.00 22.54
N TYR A 60 14.56 -2.36 21.38
CA TYR A 60 14.96 -3.01 20.14
C TYR A 60 16.47 -2.98 19.89
N SER A 61 16.97 -3.98 19.19
CA SER A 61 18.38 -4.14 18.75
C SER A 61 18.45 -4.26 17.24
N SER A 62 19.65 -4.43 16.69
CA SER A 62 19.83 -4.73 15.26
C SER A 62 19.22 -6.07 14.83
N ARG A 63 18.95 -6.96 15.77
CA ARG A 63 18.37 -8.31 15.52
C ARG A 63 16.85 -8.36 15.68
N THR A 64 16.24 -7.30 16.16
CA THR A 64 14.78 -7.23 16.31
C THR A 64 14.09 -7.24 14.96
N SER A 65 12.94 -7.90 14.84
CA SER A 65 12.14 -7.97 13.60
C SER A 65 11.74 -6.58 13.10
N ARG A 66 11.78 -6.39 11.79
CA ARG A 66 11.49 -5.10 11.15
C ARG A 66 10.70 -5.24 9.87
N LEU A 67 9.83 -4.28 9.67
CA LEU A 67 9.26 -3.92 8.38
C LEU A 67 9.75 -2.54 8.01
N ILE A 68 10.46 -2.44 6.90
CA ILE A 68 10.99 -1.19 6.37
C ILE A 68 10.21 -0.86 5.10
N ILE A 69 9.50 0.27 5.11
CA ILE A 69 8.81 0.81 3.94
C ILE A 69 9.53 2.08 3.52
N ARG A 70 10.10 2.06 2.33
CA ARG A 70 10.87 3.16 1.76
C ARG A 70 10.24 3.64 0.49
N ASP A 71 10.06 4.95 0.37
CA ASP A 71 9.62 5.60 -0.85
C ASP A 71 10.59 6.70 -1.29
N ASN A 72 10.47 7.10 -2.55
CA ASN A 72 11.19 8.21 -3.15
C ASN A 72 10.25 9.38 -3.50
N GLY A 73 9.25 9.62 -2.66
CA GLY A 73 8.33 10.76 -2.78
C GLY A 73 8.97 12.08 -2.36
N VAL A 74 8.15 13.12 -2.25
CA VAL A 74 8.61 14.49 -1.95
C VAL A 74 9.27 14.65 -0.56
N GLY A 75 9.09 13.69 0.35
CA GLY A 75 9.57 13.77 1.72
C GLY A 75 8.85 14.83 2.56
N MET A 76 9.32 15.02 3.80
CA MET A 76 8.75 15.96 4.76
C MET A 76 9.85 16.79 5.43
N ASP A 77 9.58 18.06 5.68
CA ASP A 77 10.34 18.87 6.64
C ASP A 77 9.69 18.83 8.02
N ILE A 78 10.28 19.53 8.99
CA ILE A 78 9.77 19.56 10.36
C ILE A 78 8.37 20.20 10.45
N ASN A 79 8.04 21.15 9.58
CA ASN A 79 6.72 21.77 9.54
C ASN A 79 5.68 20.81 8.98
N ASP A 80 6.04 20.00 7.97
CA ASP A 80 5.16 18.95 7.44
C ASP A 80 4.92 17.87 8.50
N ILE A 81 5.95 17.48 9.27
CA ILE A 81 5.81 16.55 10.38
C ILE A 81 4.82 17.11 11.41
N LYS A 82 5.05 18.33 11.89
CA LYS A 82 4.21 18.97 12.94
C LYS A 82 2.78 19.18 12.47
N ASN A 83 2.59 19.76 11.28
CA ASN A 83 1.28 20.26 10.87
C ASN A 83 0.46 19.22 10.08
N LYS A 84 1.11 18.22 9.49
CA LYS A 84 0.45 17.22 8.63
C LYS A 84 0.55 15.83 9.22
N TRP A 85 1.76 15.36 9.54
CA TRP A 85 1.96 13.97 9.99
C TRP A 85 1.49 13.75 11.43
N LEU A 86 1.76 14.66 12.36
CA LEU A 86 1.32 14.58 13.76
C LEU A 86 -0.11 15.09 13.98
N ASN A 87 -0.69 15.79 13.01
CA ASN A 87 -2.05 16.32 13.13
C ASN A 87 -3.10 15.23 12.83
N ILE A 88 -3.67 14.67 13.90
CA ILE A 88 -4.63 13.55 13.84
C ILE A 88 -5.90 13.99 13.13
N ALA A 89 -6.45 13.11 12.27
CA ALA A 89 -7.63 13.36 11.45
C ALA A 89 -7.52 14.53 10.45
N TYR A 90 -6.36 15.18 10.38
CA TYR A 90 -6.10 16.16 9.34
C TYR A 90 -5.74 15.49 8.02
N SER A 91 -6.39 15.89 6.96
CA SER A 91 -6.06 15.49 5.60
C SER A 91 -6.20 16.67 4.66
N GLU A 92 -5.08 17.15 4.09
CA GLU A 92 -5.09 18.12 2.99
C GLU A 92 -5.88 17.61 1.79
N LYS A 93 -5.97 16.28 1.64
CA LYS A 93 -6.65 15.57 0.56
C LYS A 93 -8.15 15.87 0.50
N LYS A 94 -8.78 16.23 1.62
CA LYS A 94 -10.17 16.71 1.64
C LYS A 94 -10.36 18.05 0.92
N LYS A 95 -9.31 18.89 0.87
CA LYS A 95 -9.35 20.22 0.22
C LYS A 95 -8.78 20.19 -1.20
N LYS A 96 -7.86 19.26 -1.49
CA LYS A 96 -7.19 19.11 -2.78
C LYS A 96 -7.18 17.63 -3.18
N SER A 97 -8.24 17.20 -3.85
CA SER A 97 -8.36 15.80 -4.32
C SER A 97 -7.38 15.45 -5.45
N TYR A 98 -6.77 16.46 -6.07
CA TYR A 98 -5.84 16.30 -7.19
C TYR A 98 -4.53 17.04 -6.91
N GLN A 99 -3.40 16.34 -6.85
CA GLN A 99 -2.06 16.90 -6.68
C GLN A 99 -1.06 16.13 -7.55
N HIS A 100 0.00 16.79 -7.99
CA HIS A 100 1.06 16.20 -8.79
C HIS A 100 0.55 15.43 -10.04
N ASN A 101 -0.49 15.93 -10.68
CA ASN A 101 -1.20 15.25 -11.78
C ASN A 101 -1.76 13.87 -11.42
N ARG A 102 -2.06 13.64 -10.13
CA ARG A 102 -2.65 12.42 -9.61
C ARG A 102 -3.82 12.73 -8.68
N MET A 103 -4.84 11.90 -8.72
CA MET A 103 -5.90 11.93 -7.72
C MET A 103 -5.38 11.25 -6.45
N MET A 104 -5.60 11.85 -5.29
CA MET A 104 -5.07 11.37 -4.01
C MET A 104 -5.84 10.14 -3.55
N ALA A 105 -5.12 9.07 -3.17
CA ALA A 105 -5.70 7.78 -2.82
C ALA A 105 -6.22 7.70 -1.37
N GLY A 106 -5.70 8.49 -0.43
CA GLY A 106 -6.07 8.43 0.99
C GLY A 106 -6.83 9.68 1.44
N ALA A 107 -8.02 9.52 2.04
CA ALA A 107 -8.87 10.63 2.46
C ALA A 107 -9.01 10.84 3.98
N LYS A 108 -8.70 9.83 4.81
CA LYS A 108 -9.10 9.80 6.22
C LYS A 108 -8.10 10.41 7.21
N GLY A 109 -6.83 10.56 6.85
CA GLY A 109 -5.78 11.09 7.75
C GLY A 109 -5.41 10.17 8.92
N VAL A 110 -5.74 8.89 8.86
CA VAL A 110 -5.50 7.89 9.92
C VAL A 110 -4.43 6.85 9.55
N GLY A 111 -3.99 6.82 8.30
CA GLY A 111 -3.04 5.82 7.77
C GLY A 111 -1.71 5.74 8.51
N ARG A 112 -1.29 6.81 9.24
CA ARG A 112 -0.09 6.82 10.08
C ARG A 112 -0.15 5.84 11.25
N PHE A 113 -1.34 5.56 11.78
CA PHE A 113 -1.56 4.58 12.83
C PHE A 113 -1.46 3.13 12.33
N SER A 114 -1.34 2.92 11.01
CA SER A 114 -0.99 1.62 10.45
C SER A 114 0.34 1.08 10.99
N CYS A 115 1.28 1.98 11.30
CA CYS A 115 2.57 1.59 11.88
C CYS A 115 2.41 0.97 13.28
N ASP A 116 1.51 1.51 14.12
CA ASP A 116 1.21 0.98 15.45
C ASP A 116 0.64 -0.45 15.39
N ARG A 117 -0.23 -0.71 14.41
CA ARG A 117 -0.75 -2.05 14.21
C ARG A 117 0.34 -3.07 13.88
N LEU A 118 1.34 -2.65 13.12
CA LEU A 118 2.37 -3.54 12.58
C LEU A 118 3.52 -3.80 13.57
N GLY A 119 3.89 -2.84 14.42
CA GLY A 119 5.01 -2.99 15.36
C GLY A 119 4.91 -2.08 16.58
N GLU A 120 5.82 -2.26 17.53
CA GLU A 120 5.80 -1.54 18.81
C GLU A 120 6.57 -0.22 18.78
N PHE A 121 7.56 -0.10 17.86
CA PHE A 121 8.36 1.11 17.68
C PHE A 121 8.35 1.54 16.22
N LEU A 122 8.51 2.84 16.00
CA LEU A 122 8.64 3.43 14.67
C LEU A 122 9.81 4.42 14.67
N ASN A 123 10.74 4.23 13.73
CA ASN A 123 11.68 5.26 13.31
C ASN A 123 11.22 5.77 11.93
N LEU A 124 10.87 7.03 11.84
CA LEU A 124 10.52 7.70 10.61
C LEU A 124 11.69 8.58 10.19
N TYR A 125 12.35 8.22 9.11
CA TYR A 125 13.39 9.03 8.48
C TYR A 125 12.80 9.73 7.26
N THR A 126 13.04 11.02 7.12
CA THR A 126 12.54 11.78 5.96
C THR A 126 13.52 12.85 5.54
N LYS A 127 13.46 13.19 4.25
CA LYS A 127 14.24 14.26 3.65
C LYS A 127 13.47 14.84 2.47
N LYS A 128 13.36 16.16 2.41
CA LYS A 128 12.89 16.87 1.21
C LYS A 128 14.01 16.99 0.16
N GLU A 129 13.61 17.11 -1.10
CA GLU A 129 14.55 17.20 -2.23
C GLU A 129 15.55 18.35 -2.08
N GLU A 130 15.10 19.49 -1.59
CA GLU A 130 15.93 20.70 -1.41
C GLU A 130 16.71 20.73 -0.10
N SER A 131 16.52 19.76 0.80
CA SER A 131 17.20 19.69 2.09
C SER A 131 18.53 18.94 1.98
N SER A 132 19.53 19.37 2.77
CA SER A 132 20.77 18.62 3.00
C SER A 132 20.67 17.62 4.15
N GLU A 133 19.70 17.80 5.05
CA GLU A 133 19.59 17.10 6.32
C GLU A 133 18.48 16.06 6.29
N PHE A 134 18.68 14.99 7.05
CA PHE A 134 17.65 13.99 7.32
C PHE A 134 17.00 14.29 8.67
N ILE A 135 15.70 14.09 8.77
CA ILE A 135 14.97 14.19 10.02
C ILE A 135 14.60 12.78 10.46
N LEU A 136 14.93 12.43 11.69
CA LEU A 136 14.46 11.22 12.36
C LEU A 136 13.43 11.59 13.40
N LEU A 137 12.23 11.03 13.30
CA LEU A 137 11.21 11.06 14.36
C LEU A 137 11.06 9.65 14.93
N GLN A 138 11.14 9.52 16.25
CA GLN A 138 11.06 8.24 16.94
C GLN A 138 9.77 8.15 17.76
N LEU A 139 9.07 7.02 17.62
CA LEU A 139 7.85 6.74 18.36
C LEU A 139 7.94 5.38 19.06
N ASN A 140 7.54 5.38 20.32
CA ASN A 140 7.28 4.17 21.09
C ASN A 140 5.76 4.09 21.33
N TRP A 141 5.08 3.19 20.62
CA TRP A 141 3.64 3.05 20.70
C TRP A 141 3.15 2.57 22.08
N ARG A 142 4.01 1.94 22.89
CA ARG A 142 3.69 1.54 24.27
C ARG A 142 3.36 2.73 25.17
N GLN A 143 3.90 3.91 24.89
CA GLN A 143 3.59 5.13 25.65
C GLN A 143 2.11 5.52 25.56
N PHE A 144 1.41 5.04 24.53
CA PHE A 144 -0.02 5.25 24.32
C PHE A 144 -0.87 4.08 24.83
N GLU A 145 -0.27 2.99 25.30
CA GLU A 145 -0.97 1.79 25.80
C GLU A 145 -1.09 1.79 27.34
N VAL A 146 -0.79 2.92 27.98
CA VAL A 146 -0.92 3.08 29.42
C VAL A 146 -2.39 3.23 29.79
N ASP A 147 -2.84 2.43 30.76
CA ASP A 147 -4.20 2.49 31.31
C ASP A 147 -4.31 3.63 32.34
N ASP A 148 -4.19 4.85 31.86
CA ASP A 148 -4.32 6.08 32.63
C ASP A 148 -5.45 6.92 32.08
N GLU A 149 -6.56 6.96 32.82
CA GLU A 149 -7.76 7.69 32.43
C GLU A 149 -7.54 9.21 32.26
N LYS A 150 -6.47 9.74 32.86
CA LYS A 150 -6.16 11.19 32.86
C LYS A 150 -5.18 11.59 31.77
N LYS A 151 -4.47 10.63 31.17
CA LYS A 151 -3.44 10.92 30.17
C LYS A 151 -4.08 11.25 28.82
N GLU A 152 -3.78 12.43 28.31
CA GLU A 152 -4.21 12.85 26.98
C GLU A 152 -3.16 12.50 25.92
N ILE A 153 -3.60 12.40 24.67
CA ILE A 153 -2.72 12.08 23.55
C ILE A 153 -1.63 13.14 23.34
N GLN A 154 -1.92 14.38 23.71
CA GLN A 154 -1.00 15.52 23.64
C GLN A 154 0.10 15.50 24.72
N ASP A 155 -0.08 14.71 25.78
CA ASP A 155 0.92 14.56 26.86
C ASP A 155 2.07 13.62 26.45
N VAL A 156 1.94 12.92 25.32
CA VAL A 156 3.01 12.07 24.79
C VAL A 156 3.99 12.92 24.01
N VAL A 157 5.17 13.12 24.61
CA VAL A 157 6.27 13.87 23.98
C VAL A 157 6.98 12.99 22.97
N LEU A 158 7.13 13.50 21.75
CA LEU A 158 7.88 12.86 20.69
C LEU A 158 9.16 13.63 20.42
N GLU A 159 10.26 12.89 20.35
CA GLU A 159 11.57 13.47 20.07
C GLU A 159 11.92 13.30 18.59
N TYR A 160 12.62 14.30 18.05
CA TYR A 160 13.18 14.21 16.70
C TYR A 160 14.65 14.65 16.71
N GLU A 161 15.40 14.09 15.77
CA GLU A 161 16.81 14.40 15.56
C GLU A 161 17.02 14.84 14.11
N ILE A 162 18.00 15.73 13.92
CA ILE A 162 18.50 16.07 12.58
C ILE A 162 19.78 15.26 12.40
N LEU A 163 19.86 14.50 11.32
CA LEU A 163 20.95 13.59 11.04
C LEU A 163 21.72 14.03 9.80
N SER A 164 23.03 13.90 9.87
CA SER A 164 23.93 13.89 8.72
C SER A 164 23.83 12.56 7.96
N THR A 165 24.41 12.51 6.77
CA THR A 165 24.50 11.27 5.99
C THR A 165 25.23 10.15 6.73
N THR A 166 26.32 10.48 7.43
CA THR A 166 27.12 9.53 8.22
C THR A 166 26.32 8.94 9.38
N GLU A 167 25.60 9.79 10.10
CA GLU A 167 24.75 9.34 11.23
C GLU A 167 23.60 8.45 10.75
N LEU A 168 23.03 8.72 9.58
CA LEU A 168 22.03 7.87 8.96
C LEU A 168 22.60 6.48 8.62
N GLU A 169 23.81 6.43 8.04
CA GLU A 169 24.51 5.18 7.71
C GLU A 169 24.86 4.36 8.95
N MET A 170 25.30 5.02 10.03
CA MET A 170 25.57 4.37 11.32
C MET A 170 24.33 3.68 11.90
N ARG A 171 23.13 4.17 11.58
CA ARG A 171 21.84 3.56 11.94
C ARG A 171 21.40 2.45 10.97
N GLY A 172 22.23 2.12 9.96
CA GLY A 172 21.95 1.06 8.98
C GLY A 172 20.98 1.48 7.86
N ILE A 173 20.66 2.76 7.77
CA ILE A 173 19.78 3.29 6.71
C ILE A 173 20.63 3.81 5.56
N LYS A 174 20.44 3.23 4.37
CA LYS A 174 21.12 3.70 3.15
C LYS A 174 20.67 5.13 2.82
N PRO A 175 21.58 6.07 2.55
CA PRO A 175 21.24 7.42 2.16
C PRO A 175 20.28 7.48 0.96
N PHE A 176 19.44 8.50 0.93
CA PHE A 176 18.48 8.73 -0.13
C PHE A 176 18.37 10.22 -0.48
N LYS A 177 17.95 10.47 -1.70
CA LYS A 177 17.89 11.83 -2.25
C LYS A 177 16.78 12.65 -1.61
N HIS A 178 15.58 12.06 -1.59
CA HIS A 178 14.37 12.57 -0.96
C HIS A 178 13.39 11.41 -0.72
N GLY A 179 12.36 11.61 0.10
CA GLY A 179 11.34 10.63 0.40
C GLY A 179 11.20 10.32 1.88
N VAL A 180 10.64 9.16 2.18
CA VAL A 180 10.41 8.67 3.54
C VAL A 180 10.87 7.23 3.68
N VAL A 181 11.46 6.91 4.84
CA VAL A 181 11.73 5.55 5.29
C VAL A 181 11.02 5.35 6.63
N LEU A 182 10.08 4.43 6.66
CA LEU A 182 9.40 3.97 7.87
C LEU A 182 10.05 2.66 8.29
N GLU A 183 10.77 2.67 9.41
CA GLU A 183 11.32 1.47 10.03
C GLU A 183 10.42 1.11 11.21
N ILE A 184 9.53 0.14 11.00
CA ILE A 184 8.59 -0.39 12.00
C ILE A 184 9.27 -1.58 12.66
N ILE A 185 9.49 -1.49 13.98
CA ILE A 185 10.38 -2.37 14.72
C ILE A 185 9.59 -3.14 15.76
N LYS A 186 10.05 -4.35 16.04
CA LYS A 186 9.42 -5.33 16.91
C LYS A 186 8.01 -5.61 16.44
N LEU A 187 7.96 -6.32 15.32
CA LEU A 187 6.71 -6.64 14.64
C LEU A 187 5.80 -7.44 15.57
N ARG A 188 4.52 -7.13 15.53
CA ARG A 188 3.55 -7.80 16.38
C ARG A 188 3.44 -9.28 16.01
N SER A 189 3.05 -10.12 16.95
CA SER A 189 3.14 -11.60 16.93
C SER A 189 2.66 -12.31 15.66
N GLN A 190 1.82 -11.66 14.89
CA GLN A 190 1.33 -12.23 13.63
C GLN A 190 2.40 -12.32 12.53
N TRP A 191 3.51 -11.61 12.61
CA TRP A 191 4.60 -11.64 11.62
C TRP A 191 5.77 -12.49 12.05
N VAL A 192 5.93 -12.69 13.34
CA VAL A 192 7.06 -13.37 13.95
C VAL A 192 6.58 -14.64 14.62
N TYR A 193 6.79 -15.79 13.96
CA TYR A 193 6.39 -17.09 14.48
C TYR A 193 7.50 -18.13 14.25
N TRP A 194 8.17 -18.50 15.31
CA TRP A 194 9.43 -19.22 15.32
C TRP A 194 9.31 -20.70 14.97
N GLU A 195 8.21 -21.31 15.38
CA GLU A 195 8.04 -22.76 15.25
C GLU A 195 7.66 -23.21 13.85
N GLN A 196 7.23 -22.28 12.99
CA GLN A 196 6.77 -22.59 11.64
C GLN A 196 7.25 -21.55 10.59
N PRO A 197 8.51 -21.65 10.12
CA PRO A 197 9.06 -20.77 9.09
C PRO A 197 8.19 -20.70 7.82
N LYS A 198 7.52 -21.81 7.47
CA LYS A 198 6.60 -21.91 6.34
C LYS A 198 5.44 -20.92 6.45
N TRP A 199 4.98 -20.63 7.65
CA TRP A 199 3.88 -19.68 7.88
C TRP A 199 4.26 -18.25 7.48
N ASN A 200 5.51 -17.83 7.72
CA ASN A 200 6.00 -16.52 7.32
C ASN A 200 6.02 -16.37 5.79
N THR A 201 6.44 -17.39 5.06
CA THR A 201 6.42 -17.38 3.59
C THR A 201 5.00 -17.35 3.04
N GLU A 202 4.06 -18.08 3.62
CA GLU A 202 2.64 -18.03 3.24
C GLU A 202 2.04 -16.63 3.48
N LYS A 203 2.44 -15.98 4.55
CA LYS A 203 1.98 -14.62 4.87
C LYS A 203 2.53 -13.60 3.87
N LEU A 204 3.80 -13.73 3.47
CA LEU A 204 4.43 -12.88 2.45
C LEU A 204 3.80 -13.09 1.07
N VAL A 205 3.48 -14.33 0.69
CA VAL A 205 2.73 -14.65 -0.55
C VAL A 205 1.33 -14.02 -0.51
N ASN A 206 0.64 -14.11 0.63
CA ASN A 206 -0.68 -13.51 0.80
C ASN A 206 -0.62 -11.98 0.70
N LEU A 207 0.39 -11.35 1.32
CA LEU A 207 0.62 -9.92 1.22
C LEU A 207 0.87 -9.51 -0.24
N ARG A 208 1.76 -10.23 -0.96
CA ARG A 208 2.01 -9.99 -2.37
C ARG A 208 0.72 -10.02 -3.19
N THR A 209 -0.06 -11.10 -3.04
CA THR A 209 -1.35 -11.25 -3.73
C THR A 209 -2.32 -10.12 -3.37
N TYR A 210 -2.29 -9.64 -2.15
CA TYR A 210 -3.13 -8.52 -1.71
C TYR A 210 -2.70 -7.21 -2.39
N LEU A 211 -1.40 -6.94 -2.46
CA LEU A 211 -0.85 -5.75 -3.09
C LEU A 211 -1.01 -5.76 -4.61
N GLU A 212 -0.93 -6.92 -5.26
CA GLU A 212 -1.20 -7.07 -6.71
C GLU A 212 -2.57 -6.50 -7.11
N ARG A 213 -3.57 -6.60 -6.22
CA ARG A 213 -4.93 -6.09 -6.49
C ARG A 213 -5.01 -4.57 -6.58
N LEU A 214 -4.00 -3.86 -6.04
CA LEU A 214 -3.95 -2.41 -6.03
C LEU A 214 -3.35 -1.86 -7.33
N ILE A 215 -2.56 -2.68 -7.99
CA ILE A 215 -1.89 -2.26 -9.20
C ILE A 215 -2.91 -2.27 -10.33
N ASN A 216 -2.93 -1.17 -11.09
CA ASN A 216 -3.72 -1.09 -12.29
C ASN A 216 -3.33 -2.25 -13.24
N PRO A 217 -4.24 -3.16 -13.59
CA PRO A 217 -3.93 -4.27 -14.49
C PRO A 217 -3.57 -3.83 -15.92
N ASN A 218 -3.80 -2.55 -16.27
CA ASN A 218 -3.38 -1.94 -17.53
C ASN A 218 -2.01 -1.26 -17.47
N GLN A 219 -1.29 -1.37 -16.36
CA GLN A 219 -0.04 -0.67 -16.09
C GLN A 219 1.07 -0.93 -17.14
N ALA A 220 1.06 -2.08 -17.79
CA ALA A 220 2.00 -2.41 -18.86
C ALA A 220 1.98 -1.42 -20.05
N PHE A 221 0.93 -0.61 -20.18
CA PHE A 221 0.72 0.34 -21.27
C PHE A 221 1.06 1.80 -20.90
N GLU A 222 1.42 2.09 -19.64
CA GLU A 222 1.63 3.45 -19.15
C GLU A 222 3.10 3.75 -18.83
N LYS A 223 3.62 4.87 -19.37
CA LYS A 223 5.03 5.28 -19.20
C LYS A 223 5.40 5.82 -17.80
N ASN A 224 4.43 6.10 -16.93
CA ASN A 224 4.65 6.67 -15.59
C ASN A 224 4.26 5.69 -14.49
N ASP A 225 5.09 4.69 -14.29
CA ASP A 225 4.80 3.54 -13.49
C ASP A 225 5.24 3.70 -12.03
N PHE A 226 4.29 3.67 -11.09
CA PHE A 226 4.56 3.53 -9.66
C PHE A 226 4.88 2.06 -9.35
N GLY A 227 6.13 1.78 -9.02
CA GLY A 227 6.59 0.42 -8.72
C GLY A 227 6.53 0.09 -7.23
N ILE A 228 5.95 -1.06 -6.89
CA ILE A 228 5.99 -1.63 -5.53
C ILE A 228 6.91 -2.85 -5.57
N TYR A 229 7.84 -2.93 -4.62
CA TYR A 229 8.80 -4.03 -4.52
C TYR A 229 8.73 -4.67 -3.14
N LEU A 230 8.61 -6.00 -3.09
CA LEU A 230 8.62 -6.77 -1.86
C LEU A 230 9.95 -7.50 -1.70
N ASN A 231 10.60 -7.34 -0.56
CA ASN A 231 11.86 -7.94 -0.22
C ASN A 231 11.79 -8.66 1.12
N ALA A 232 12.41 -9.81 1.21
CA ALA A 232 12.59 -10.58 2.44
C ALA A 232 13.88 -11.41 2.34
N PRO A 233 15.06 -10.81 2.62
CA PRO A 233 16.37 -11.43 2.35
C PRO A 233 16.56 -12.79 3.03
N GLU A 234 15.99 -12.98 4.21
CA GLU A 234 16.09 -14.25 4.95
C GLU A 234 15.38 -15.42 4.26
N PHE A 235 14.53 -15.15 3.27
CA PHE A 235 13.72 -16.13 2.54
C PHE A 235 14.07 -16.21 1.05
N GLU A 236 15.24 -15.72 0.65
CA GLU A 236 15.64 -15.74 -0.77
C GLU A 236 15.71 -17.17 -1.34
N GLU A 237 16.21 -18.13 -0.56
CA GLU A 237 16.30 -19.54 -0.99
C GLU A 237 14.92 -20.16 -1.15
N GLU A 238 14.04 -19.95 -0.17
CA GLU A 238 12.66 -20.41 -0.24
C GLU A 238 11.94 -19.81 -1.44
N ASN A 239 12.17 -18.51 -1.70
CA ASN A 239 11.58 -17.82 -2.86
C ASN A 239 12.12 -18.34 -4.19
N LYS A 240 13.44 -18.65 -4.30
CA LYS A 240 14.05 -19.22 -5.51
C LYS A 240 13.50 -20.62 -5.83
N ASN A 241 13.28 -21.43 -4.79
CA ASN A 241 12.80 -22.81 -4.92
C ASN A 241 11.27 -22.91 -5.02
N ALA A 242 10.55 -21.81 -4.82
CA ALA A 242 9.10 -21.77 -4.91
C ALA A 242 8.61 -21.87 -6.37
N GLU A 243 7.43 -22.47 -6.56
CA GLU A 243 6.73 -22.35 -7.83
C GLU A 243 6.45 -20.89 -8.15
N GLU A 244 6.36 -20.52 -9.43
CA GLU A 244 6.20 -19.14 -9.88
C GLU A 244 5.05 -18.38 -9.18
N LYS A 245 3.93 -19.08 -8.97
CA LYS A 245 2.75 -18.54 -8.26
C LYS A 245 2.94 -18.32 -6.76
N ALA A 246 3.98 -18.94 -6.17
CA ALA A 246 4.31 -18.83 -4.75
C ALA A 246 5.52 -17.93 -4.49
N LYS A 247 6.11 -17.36 -5.52
CA LYS A 247 7.15 -16.35 -5.37
C LYS A 247 6.56 -15.06 -4.80
N PHE A 248 7.29 -14.48 -3.86
CA PHE A 248 6.83 -13.25 -3.17
C PHE A 248 7.86 -12.12 -3.22
N ILE A 249 9.15 -12.39 -3.44
CA ILE A 249 10.19 -11.37 -3.58
C ILE A 249 10.19 -10.80 -5.01
N GLY A 250 10.36 -9.50 -5.12
CA GLY A 250 10.48 -8.78 -6.39
C GLY A 250 9.41 -7.73 -6.62
N ARG A 251 9.36 -7.23 -7.83
CA ARG A 251 8.34 -6.25 -8.25
C ARG A 251 6.96 -6.89 -8.17
N ILE A 252 5.99 -6.11 -7.70
CA ILE A 252 4.59 -6.50 -7.65
C ILE A 252 3.92 -6.03 -8.93
N GLU A 253 3.32 -6.96 -9.66
CA GLU A 253 2.68 -6.70 -10.96
C GLU A 253 1.29 -7.33 -10.97
N ASN A 254 0.36 -6.70 -11.64
CA ASN A 254 -0.98 -7.24 -11.85
C ASN A 254 -1.14 -7.70 -13.31
N SER A 255 -0.86 -8.96 -13.56
CA SER A 255 -0.99 -9.57 -14.89
C SER A 255 -2.36 -10.23 -15.13
N VAL A 256 -3.36 -9.95 -14.28
CA VAL A 256 -4.66 -10.62 -14.36
C VAL A 256 -5.38 -10.32 -15.66
N PHE A 257 -5.34 -9.07 -16.15
CA PHE A 257 -6.00 -8.70 -17.38
C PHE A 257 -5.30 -9.25 -18.62
N GLU A 258 -3.97 -9.26 -18.63
CA GLU A 258 -3.22 -9.92 -19.70
C GLU A 258 -3.62 -11.38 -19.83
N LYS A 259 -3.64 -12.11 -18.72
CA LYS A 259 -4.03 -13.53 -18.72
C LYS A 259 -5.52 -13.74 -19.06
N LEU A 260 -6.41 -12.83 -18.64
CA LEU A 260 -7.83 -12.88 -18.99
C LEU A 260 -8.03 -12.60 -20.48
N ASN A 261 -7.32 -11.64 -21.07
CA ASN A 261 -7.41 -11.32 -22.50
C ASN A 261 -7.16 -12.54 -23.38
N PHE A 262 -6.20 -13.39 -23.01
CA PHE A 262 -5.86 -14.59 -23.79
C PHE A 262 -6.74 -15.82 -23.50
N LYS A 263 -7.58 -15.78 -22.45
CA LYS A 263 -8.30 -16.98 -21.97
C LYS A 263 -9.80 -16.79 -21.77
N ALA A 264 -10.29 -15.56 -21.89
CA ALA A 264 -11.67 -15.23 -21.64
C ALA A 264 -12.33 -14.54 -22.84
N THR A 265 -13.64 -14.53 -22.84
CA THR A 265 -14.41 -13.64 -23.71
C THR A 265 -14.53 -12.28 -23.03
N SER A 266 -14.37 -11.19 -23.76
CA SER A 266 -14.52 -9.83 -23.22
C SER A 266 -15.41 -8.96 -24.07
N ILE A 267 -16.10 -8.04 -23.42
CA ILE A 267 -16.79 -6.92 -24.05
C ILE A 267 -16.07 -5.66 -23.59
N GLU A 268 -15.54 -4.91 -24.54
CA GLU A 268 -14.90 -3.62 -24.30
C GLU A 268 -15.80 -2.52 -24.87
N CYS A 269 -16.13 -1.52 -24.05
CA CYS A 269 -16.84 -0.33 -24.48
C CYS A 269 -15.98 0.88 -24.17
N GLU A 270 -15.69 1.69 -25.18
CA GLU A 270 -14.81 2.87 -25.07
C GLU A 270 -15.47 4.08 -25.71
N VAL A 271 -15.45 5.19 -24.97
CA VAL A 271 -15.91 6.49 -25.49
C VAL A 271 -14.79 7.08 -26.34
N GLN A 272 -15.11 7.46 -27.57
CA GLN A 272 -14.18 7.97 -28.57
C GLN A 272 -14.62 9.33 -29.12
N ASP A 273 -13.80 9.92 -29.98
CA ASP A 273 -14.11 11.16 -30.70
C ASP A 273 -14.50 12.32 -29.76
N ASN A 274 -13.73 12.51 -28.67
CA ASN A 274 -14.00 13.55 -27.67
C ASN A 274 -15.37 13.43 -26.99
N GLY A 275 -15.86 12.22 -26.83
CA GLY A 275 -17.14 11.95 -26.21
C GLY A 275 -18.31 11.78 -27.21
N ALA A 276 -18.07 11.93 -28.51
CA ALA A 276 -19.15 11.90 -29.50
C ALA A 276 -19.67 10.49 -29.81
N THR A 277 -18.81 9.49 -29.73
CA THR A 277 -19.15 8.11 -30.09
C THR A 277 -18.72 7.10 -29.03
N THR A 278 -19.36 5.94 -29.01
CA THR A 278 -18.94 4.76 -28.26
C THR A 278 -18.59 3.63 -29.23
N LEU A 279 -17.43 3.00 -28.99
CA LEU A 279 -17.03 1.77 -29.68
C LEU A 279 -17.19 0.61 -28.73
N THR A 280 -18.06 -0.34 -29.06
CA THR A 280 -18.23 -1.59 -28.33
C THR A 280 -17.62 -2.73 -29.15
N THR A 281 -16.71 -3.50 -28.53
CA THR A 281 -15.98 -4.59 -29.18
C THR A 281 -16.16 -5.87 -28.37
N LEU A 282 -16.59 -6.95 -29.05
CA LEU A 282 -16.61 -8.31 -28.50
C LEU A 282 -15.36 -9.05 -28.94
N LYS A 283 -14.61 -9.59 -27.97
CA LYS A 283 -13.40 -10.38 -28.20
C LYS A 283 -13.53 -11.77 -27.58
N ASP A 284 -12.97 -12.78 -28.22
CA ASP A 284 -12.77 -14.09 -27.63
C ASP A 284 -11.30 -14.48 -27.72
N LYS A 285 -10.68 -14.79 -26.56
CA LYS A 285 -9.26 -15.12 -26.44
C LYS A 285 -8.33 -14.09 -27.09
N GLY A 286 -8.71 -12.82 -27.04
CA GLY A 286 -7.96 -11.71 -27.60
C GLY A 286 -8.31 -11.35 -29.06
N GLU A 287 -9.01 -12.19 -29.77
CA GLU A 287 -9.42 -11.93 -31.16
C GLU A 287 -10.76 -11.20 -31.20
N THR A 288 -10.84 -10.15 -32.00
CA THR A 288 -12.10 -9.40 -32.22
C THR A 288 -13.05 -10.20 -33.07
N ILE A 289 -14.23 -10.52 -32.52
CA ILE A 289 -15.30 -11.24 -33.22
C ILE A 289 -16.29 -10.26 -33.85
N PHE A 290 -16.62 -9.20 -33.14
CA PHE A 290 -17.62 -8.23 -33.54
C PHE A 290 -17.30 -6.86 -32.93
N TRP A 291 -17.68 -5.80 -33.62
CA TRP A 291 -17.64 -4.44 -33.08
C TRP A 291 -18.80 -3.60 -33.66
N ILE A 292 -19.21 -2.61 -32.87
CA ILE A 292 -20.20 -1.63 -33.26
C ILE A 292 -19.78 -0.24 -32.76
N LYS A 293 -19.97 0.77 -33.62
CA LYS A 293 -19.74 2.16 -33.28
C LYS A 293 -21.06 2.91 -33.34
N GLU A 294 -21.41 3.57 -32.21
CA GLU A 294 -22.69 4.22 -32.04
C GLU A 294 -22.46 5.66 -31.52
N LYS A 295 -23.50 6.51 -31.67
CA LYS A 295 -23.48 7.85 -31.07
C LYS A 295 -23.54 7.73 -29.56
N ASN A 296 -22.69 8.49 -28.86
CA ASN A 296 -22.77 8.57 -27.41
C ASN A 296 -23.93 9.50 -27.00
N GLU A 297 -25.01 8.91 -26.49
CA GLU A 297 -26.16 9.65 -26.00
C GLU A 297 -25.89 10.46 -24.73
N PHE A 298 -24.79 10.13 -24.02
CA PHE A 298 -24.34 10.80 -22.79
C PHE A 298 -23.14 11.72 -23.02
N SER A 299 -22.95 12.21 -24.25
CA SER A 299 -21.78 13.04 -24.63
C SER A 299 -21.61 14.32 -23.81
N ASP A 300 -22.67 14.84 -23.23
CA ASP A 300 -22.63 16.02 -22.35
C ASP A 300 -21.99 15.70 -20.98
N PHE A 301 -22.05 14.46 -20.54
CA PHE A 301 -21.61 14.01 -19.21
C PHE A 301 -20.38 13.13 -19.26
N ILE A 302 -20.25 12.27 -20.28
CA ILE A 302 -19.20 11.25 -20.39
C ILE A 302 -18.39 11.50 -21.68
N LYS A 303 -17.21 12.10 -21.49
CA LYS A 303 -16.32 12.45 -22.62
C LYS A 303 -15.16 11.47 -22.79
N ASP A 304 -14.80 10.77 -21.72
CA ASP A 304 -13.71 9.79 -21.69
C ASP A 304 -14.04 8.71 -20.67
N ALA A 305 -14.34 7.51 -21.14
CA ALA A 305 -14.59 6.36 -20.30
C ALA A 305 -14.29 5.07 -21.05
N LYS A 306 -13.77 4.08 -20.36
CA LYS A 306 -13.59 2.73 -20.88
C LYS A 306 -14.12 1.71 -19.88
N CYS A 307 -14.93 0.78 -20.37
CA CYS A 307 -15.46 -0.36 -19.61
C CYS A 307 -15.00 -1.65 -20.27
N ILE A 308 -14.45 -2.57 -19.49
CA ILE A 308 -14.08 -3.91 -19.96
C ILE A 308 -14.75 -4.93 -19.05
N ILE A 309 -15.53 -5.82 -19.64
CA ILE A 309 -16.20 -6.92 -18.95
C ILE A 309 -15.59 -8.23 -19.43
N PHE A 310 -14.96 -8.98 -18.53
CA PHE A 310 -14.46 -10.32 -18.82
C PHE A 310 -15.46 -11.38 -18.37
N TYR A 311 -15.83 -12.25 -19.29
CA TYR A 311 -16.62 -13.42 -19.01
C TYR A 311 -15.75 -14.68 -19.02
N LEU A 312 -15.67 -15.33 -17.88
CA LEU A 312 -15.01 -16.62 -17.75
C LEU A 312 -16.07 -17.68 -17.44
N ASN A 313 -16.27 -18.59 -18.37
CA ASN A 313 -17.22 -19.70 -18.22
C ASN A 313 -16.96 -20.47 -16.90
N PRO A 314 -17.99 -20.78 -16.10
CA PRO A 314 -17.85 -21.52 -14.84
C PRO A 314 -17.06 -22.83 -14.98
N TYR A 315 -17.26 -23.57 -16.05
CA TYR A 315 -16.51 -24.81 -16.32
C TYR A 315 -15.02 -24.56 -16.64
N SER A 316 -14.70 -23.42 -17.20
CA SER A 316 -13.33 -23.02 -17.52
C SER A 316 -12.55 -22.44 -16.34
N LYS A 317 -13.22 -22.07 -15.24
CA LYS A 317 -12.57 -21.44 -14.06
C LYS A 317 -11.49 -22.32 -13.45
N ALA A 318 -11.77 -23.62 -13.28
CA ALA A 318 -10.79 -24.55 -12.71
C ALA A 318 -9.58 -24.72 -13.63
N PHE A 319 -9.82 -24.82 -14.94
CA PHE A 319 -8.78 -24.92 -15.95
C PHE A 319 -7.96 -23.63 -16.05
N PHE A 320 -8.61 -22.47 -16.05
CA PHE A 320 -7.96 -21.17 -15.99
C PHE A 320 -7.05 -21.06 -14.77
N THR A 321 -7.55 -21.40 -13.58
CA THR A 321 -6.77 -21.39 -12.34
C THR A 321 -5.56 -22.34 -12.41
N LYS A 322 -5.75 -23.54 -12.96
CA LYS A 322 -4.67 -24.52 -13.14
C LYS A 322 -3.57 -24.01 -14.08
N GLN A 323 -3.96 -23.37 -15.19
CA GLN A 323 -3.00 -22.89 -16.20
C GLN A 323 -2.29 -21.60 -15.81
N THR A 324 -2.99 -20.68 -15.16
CA THR A 324 -2.49 -19.33 -14.88
C THR A 324 -2.00 -19.13 -13.45
N GLY A 325 -2.37 -20.05 -12.53
CA GLY A 325 -2.16 -19.88 -11.09
C GLY A 325 -3.09 -18.85 -10.44
N ILE A 326 -3.90 -18.14 -11.23
CA ILE A 326 -4.79 -17.08 -10.77
C ILE A 326 -6.15 -17.67 -10.40
N ARG A 327 -6.60 -17.40 -9.17
CA ARG A 327 -8.00 -17.65 -8.77
C ARG A 327 -8.78 -16.35 -8.97
N PRO A 328 -9.71 -16.28 -9.94
CA PRO A 328 -10.44 -15.03 -10.24
C PRO A 328 -11.16 -14.44 -9.03
N VAL A 329 -11.65 -15.29 -8.12
CA VAL A 329 -12.31 -14.87 -6.89
C VAL A 329 -11.40 -14.02 -5.98
N ASN A 330 -10.09 -14.20 -6.06
CA ASN A 330 -9.12 -13.46 -5.24
C ASN A 330 -8.91 -12.02 -5.71
N TYR A 331 -9.26 -11.70 -6.95
CA TYR A 331 -9.00 -10.39 -7.57
C TYR A 331 -10.23 -9.45 -7.57
N GLY A 332 -11.33 -9.88 -6.98
CA GLY A 332 -12.59 -9.15 -7.02
C GLY A 332 -13.29 -9.26 -8.37
N SER A 333 -14.51 -8.74 -8.46
CA SER A 333 -15.34 -8.81 -9.68
C SER A 333 -15.42 -7.48 -10.41
N ILE A 334 -15.10 -6.36 -9.79
CA ILE A 334 -15.19 -5.03 -10.38
C ILE A 334 -13.95 -4.24 -9.99
N TYR A 335 -13.29 -3.66 -10.96
CA TYR A 335 -12.20 -2.70 -10.82
C TYR A 335 -12.70 -1.36 -11.35
N LEU A 336 -12.74 -0.35 -10.48
CA LEU A 336 -12.93 1.03 -10.90
C LEU A 336 -11.53 1.64 -11.05
N LEU A 337 -11.12 1.81 -12.31
CA LEU A 337 -9.88 2.46 -12.66
C LEU A 337 -10.23 3.91 -13.00
N SER A 338 -9.84 4.83 -12.13
CA SER A 338 -9.81 6.25 -12.48
C SER A 338 -8.42 6.58 -13.02
N LEU A 339 -8.13 7.85 -13.26
CA LEU A 339 -6.76 8.34 -13.57
C LEU A 339 -5.75 8.04 -12.45
N ILE A 340 -6.17 7.35 -11.39
CA ILE A 340 -5.32 6.84 -10.31
C ILE A 340 -4.88 5.42 -10.68
N HIS A 341 -3.59 5.19 -10.64
CA HIS A 341 -2.99 3.89 -10.91
C HIS A 341 -3.13 2.87 -9.76
N ILE A 342 -3.85 3.22 -8.69
CA ILE A 342 -4.16 2.33 -7.55
C ILE A 342 -5.67 2.18 -7.47
N SER A 343 -6.17 0.99 -7.78
CA SER A 343 -7.59 0.66 -7.67
C SER A 343 -7.95 0.19 -6.26
N GLU A 344 -9.10 0.63 -5.74
CA GLU A 344 -9.71 -0.04 -4.59
C GLU A 344 -10.58 -1.19 -5.12
N PRO A 345 -10.35 -2.45 -4.68
CA PRO A 345 -11.28 -3.52 -4.99
C PRO A 345 -12.61 -3.21 -4.30
N THR A 346 -13.65 -2.97 -5.08
CA THR A 346 -15.01 -2.78 -4.54
C THR A 346 -15.44 -4.05 -3.84
N ARG A 347 -15.85 -3.95 -2.56
CA ARG A 347 -16.53 -5.05 -1.87
C ARG A 347 -17.81 -5.39 -2.63
N ARG A 348 -18.04 -6.69 -2.86
CA ARG A 348 -19.34 -7.16 -3.35
C ARG A 348 -20.44 -6.53 -2.49
N VAL A 349 -21.26 -5.70 -3.10
CA VAL A 349 -22.60 -5.43 -2.57
C VAL A 349 -23.42 -6.68 -2.95
N VAL A 350 -23.72 -7.50 -1.97
CA VAL A 350 -24.61 -8.62 -2.11
C VAL A 350 -26.04 -8.10 -2.03
#